data_a98fbd9d6af7d0b9a0008af7b71b26a2
#
_entry.id   a98fbd9d6af7d0b9a0008af7b71b26a2
#
_cell.length_a   1.000
_cell.length_b   1.000
_cell.length_c   1.000
_cell.angle_alpha   90.00
_cell.angle_beta   90.00
_cell.angle_gamma   90.00
#
_symmetry.space_group_name_H-M   'P 1'
#
loop_
_entity.id
_entity.type
_entity.pdbx_description
1 polymer ?
#
loop_
_entity_poly.entity_id
_entity_poly.type
_entity_poly.pdbx_seq_one_letter_code
_entity_poly.pdbx_strand_id
1 'polypeptide(L)'
;IVASLVGSEMCIRDRTFSNKIAELKNKGFFENLVITRGIEKESLRVTEDGFLSQTKHPKGLGSPLTNKYITTDFSEALVELVTPTFNNINDVYEFLLDLHIFTGKAMKPDEVLWTNSMPCFIADESEIRIAEFGSSNIGRLKNIYRKGLRVRYGSIMQCVAGIHYNFSIDDNSLANFTGSLNKDTKSDIYLGLIRNFKRNFWFLLYFFGASPIFDKSFVSGRSHSIKKSNLSDLYGEYATSLRMSEVGYQSYHQEALNIKYNSLNSFIESLKKGVFEEYKVFKDLGLYDDCNERQQISSGILQIENELYDSIRPKRKGASEKRPIELLSSEGIEYVEVLSLIHISEPTRLAT
;
A
#
# COMPACT_ATOMS: atom_id res chain seq x y z
N ILE A 1 14.14 40.23 13.83
CA ILE A 1 12.80 40.42 13.19
C ILE A 1 12.29 39.10 12.60
N VAL A 2 13.09 38.39 11.80
CA VAL A 2 12.64 37.09 11.20
C VAL A 2 12.36 36.03 12.26
N ALA A 3 13.20 35.89 13.30
CA ALA A 3 13.00 34.94 14.39
C ALA A 3 11.73 35.25 15.23
N SER A 4 11.37 36.51 15.37
CA SER A 4 10.16 36.93 16.10
C SER A 4 8.88 36.68 15.29
N LEU A 5 8.93 36.81 13.96
CA LEU A 5 7.80 36.51 13.07
C LEU A 5 7.50 34.99 13.00
N VAL A 6 8.54 34.17 12.91
CA VAL A 6 8.39 32.69 12.94
C VAL A 6 7.81 32.24 14.28
N GLY A 7 8.25 32.81 15.40
CA GLY A 7 7.68 32.50 16.71
C GLY A 7 6.21 32.92 16.86
N SER A 8 5.83 34.07 16.30
CA SER A 8 4.44 34.56 16.35
C SER A 8 3.50 33.72 15.47
N GLU A 9 3.93 33.31 14.29
CA GLU A 9 3.14 32.44 13.41
C GLU A 9 2.94 31.03 13.99
N MET A 10 3.95 30.44 14.61
CA MET A 10 3.81 29.19 15.33
C MET A 10 2.82 29.31 16.47
N CYS A 11 2.92 30.34 17.31
CA CYS A 11 1.99 30.56 18.41
C CYS A 11 0.54 30.82 17.97
N ILE A 12 0.33 31.44 16.79
CA ILE A 12 -1.00 31.63 16.22
C ILE A 12 -1.57 30.30 15.73
N ARG A 13 -0.78 29.48 15.02
CA ARG A 13 -1.21 28.16 14.56
C ARG A 13 -1.55 27.23 15.72
N ASP A 14 -0.71 27.19 16.74
CA ASP A 14 -0.95 26.36 17.94
C ASP A 14 -2.22 26.77 18.69
N ARG A 15 -2.47 28.07 18.84
CA ARG A 15 -3.72 28.56 19.43
C ARG A 15 -4.94 28.21 18.59
N THR A 16 -4.86 28.35 17.27
CA THR A 16 -5.95 27.99 16.36
C THR A 16 -6.25 26.50 16.42
N PHE A 17 -5.22 25.66 16.45
CA PHE A 17 -5.37 24.22 16.60
C PHE A 17 -6.00 23.85 17.96
N SER A 18 -5.46 24.39 19.06
CA SER A 18 -5.97 24.14 20.41
C SER A 18 -7.43 24.58 20.58
N ASN A 19 -7.79 25.72 20.02
CA ASN A 19 -9.18 26.22 20.04
C ASN A 19 -10.11 25.29 19.25
N LYS A 20 -9.67 24.78 18.11
CA LYS A 20 -10.46 23.83 17.30
C LYS A 20 -10.66 22.50 18.01
N ILE A 21 -9.63 22.00 18.67
CA ILE A 21 -9.74 20.77 19.48
C ILE A 21 -10.71 20.98 20.65
N ALA A 22 -10.65 22.14 21.35
CA ALA A 22 -11.56 22.44 22.41
C ALA A 22 -13.03 22.57 21.93
N GLU A 23 -13.26 23.21 20.77
CA GLU A 23 -14.57 23.27 20.12
C GLU A 23 -15.11 21.85 19.81
N LEU A 24 -14.28 20.96 19.25
CA LEU A 24 -14.68 19.60 18.94
C LEU A 24 -14.99 18.77 20.19
N LYS A 25 -14.20 18.93 21.25
CA LYS A 25 -14.50 18.32 22.57
C LYS A 25 -15.83 18.80 23.12
N ASN A 26 -16.06 20.11 23.12
CA ASN A 26 -17.32 20.70 23.62
C ASN A 26 -18.54 20.23 22.81
N LYS A 27 -18.37 19.87 21.54
CA LYS A 27 -19.43 19.30 20.70
C LYS A 27 -19.59 17.79 20.87
N GLY A 28 -18.82 17.14 21.76
CA GLY A 28 -18.85 15.69 21.93
C GLY A 28 -18.40 14.91 20.69
N PHE A 29 -17.58 15.53 19.85
CA PHE A 29 -17.15 14.90 18.59
C PHE A 29 -16.36 13.61 18.84
N PHE A 30 -15.42 13.63 19.80
CA PHE A 30 -14.54 12.49 20.06
C PHE A 30 -15.25 11.32 20.73
N GLU A 31 -16.27 11.60 21.54
CA GLU A 31 -17.10 10.59 22.23
C GLU A 31 -18.02 9.85 21.26
N ASN A 32 -18.44 10.53 20.20
CA ASN A 32 -19.35 9.99 19.19
C ASN A 32 -18.63 9.62 17.87
N LEU A 33 -17.30 9.67 17.86
CA LEU A 33 -16.51 9.39 16.68
C LEU A 33 -16.48 7.87 16.39
N VAL A 34 -17.10 7.47 15.30
CA VAL A 34 -17.05 6.09 14.80
C VAL A 34 -16.04 6.01 13.68
N ILE A 35 -15.01 5.17 13.89
CA ILE A 35 -13.96 4.89 12.91
C ILE A 35 -14.11 3.46 12.43
N THR A 36 -14.10 3.27 11.11
CA THR A 36 -14.10 1.95 10.47
C THR A 36 -12.73 1.66 9.90
N ARG A 37 -12.23 0.45 10.13
CA ARG A 37 -10.87 0.02 9.78
C ARG A 37 -10.88 -1.33 9.07
N GLY A 38 -9.93 -1.52 8.15
CA GLY A 38 -9.61 -2.81 7.57
C GLY A 38 -8.12 -2.90 7.32
N ILE A 39 -7.60 -4.13 7.28
CA ILE A 39 -6.18 -4.39 7.02
C ILE A 39 -6.05 -5.32 5.82
N GLU A 40 -5.08 -5.01 4.96
CA GLU A 40 -4.57 -5.90 3.94
C GLU A 40 -3.11 -6.19 4.30
N LYS A 41 -2.75 -7.46 4.49
CA LYS A 41 -1.40 -7.85 4.89
C LYS A 41 -0.82 -8.85 3.91
N GLU A 42 0.27 -8.47 3.31
CA GLU A 42 1.07 -9.32 2.46
C GLU A 42 2.14 -10.08 3.25
N SER A 43 2.47 -11.29 2.81
CA SER A 43 3.60 -12.06 3.32
C SER A 43 4.09 -13.04 2.26
N LEU A 44 5.41 -13.12 2.08
CA LEU A 44 6.00 -14.18 1.25
C LEU A 44 5.87 -15.52 1.95
N ARG A 45 5.53 -16.57 1.21
CA ARG A 45 5.73 -17.95 1.65
C ARG A 45 7.18 -18.31 1.37
N VAL A 46 7.85 -18.83 2.38
CA VAL A 46 9.24 -19.29 2.30
C VAL A 46 9.35 -20.70 2.87
N THR A 47 10.39 -21.42 2.49
CA THR A 47 10.75 -22.68 3.14
C THR A 47 11.28 -22.42 4.56
N GLU A 48 11.36 -23.44 5.41
CA GLU A 48 11.99 -23.32 6.74
C GLU A 48 13.44 -22.84 6.68
N ASP A 49 14.15 -23.10 5.57
CA ASP A 49 15.51 -22.61 5.31
C ASP A 49 15.56 -21.16 4.82
N GLY A 50 14.42 -20.49 4.70
CA GLY A 50 14.33 -19.07 4.32
C GLY A 50 14.38 -18.78 2.81
N PHE A 51 14.23 -19.79 1.93
CA PHE A 51 14.17 -19.58 0.49
C PHE A 51 12.74 -19.33 0.00
N LEU A 52 12.60 -18.56 -1.08
CA LEU A 52 11.30 -18.25 -1.67
C LEU A 52 10.57 -19.54 -2.08
N SER A 53 9.33 -19.72 -1.62
CA SER A 53 8.53 -20.88 -2.00
C SER A 53 8.26 -20.93 -3.49
N GLN A 54 8.52 -22.11 -4.07
CA GLN A 54 8.27 -22.40 -5.49
C GLN A 54 6.93 -23.10 -5.75
N THR A 55 6.09 -23.21 -4.71
CA THR A 55 4.79 -23.87 -4.83
C THR A 55 3.72 -22.88 -5.33
N LYS A 56 2.70 -23.43 -5.99
CA LYS A 56 1.50 -22.63 -6.36
C LYS A 56 0.74 -22.21 -5.11
N HIS A 57 -0.17 -21.25 -5.28
CA HIS A 57 -1.12 -20.87 -4.24
C HIS A 57 -1.79 -22.12 -3.62
N PRO A 58 -1.79 -22.27 -2.29
CA PRO A 58 -2.28 -23.48 -1.63
C PRO A 58 -3.75 -23.72 -1.96
N LYS A 59 -4.08 -24.92 -2.45
CA LYS A 59 -5.46 -25.26 -2.84
C LYS A 59 -6.46 -25.15 -1.69
N GLY A 60 -6.01 -25.38 -0.46
CA GLY A 60 -6.84 -25.23 0.74
C GLY A 60 -7.33 -23.81 1.01
N LEU A 61 -6.68 -22.79 0.42
CA LEU A 61 -7.09 -21.39 0.49
C LEU A 61 -8.14 -21.02 -0.56
N GLY A 62 -8.49 -21.94 -1.47
CA GLY A 62 -9.40 -21.67 -2.58
C GLY A 62 -8.74 -20.90 -3.72
N SER A 63 -9.56 -20.28 -4.57
CA SER A 63 -9.08 -19.51 -5.71
C SER A 63 -8.67 -18.08 -5.28
N PRO A 64 -7.43 -17.63 -5.58
CA PRO A 64 -7.00 -16.25 -5.27
C PRO A 64 -7.79 -15.18 -6.03
N LEU A 65 -8.55 -15.56 -7.09
CA LEU A 65 -9.43 -14.64 -7.81
C LEU A 65 -10.74 -14.38 -7.08
N THR A 66 -11.29 -15.39 -6.40
CA THR A 66 -12.67 -15.33 -5.87
C THR A 66 -12.74 -15.39 -4.35
N ASN A 67 -11.67 -15.77 -3.66
CA ASN A 67 -11.63 -15.66 -2.21
C ASN A 67 -11.57 -14.18 -1.83
N LYS A 68 -12.47 -13.75 -0.93
CA LYS A 68 -12.61 -12.35 -0.50
C LYS A 68 -11.57 -11.92 0.52
N TYR A 69 -10.93 -12.88 1.18
CA TYR A 69 -10.09 -12.64 2.36
C TYR A 69 -8.66 -13.11 2.18
N ILE A 70 -8.41 -14.02 1.25
CA ILE A 70 -7.08 -14.56 0.99
C ILE A 70 -6.86 -14.61 -0.51
N THR A 71 -5.88 -13.85 -0.98
CA THR A 71 -5.49 -13.78 -2.39
C THR A 71 -3.97 -13.88 -2.53
N THR A 72 -3.45 -13.64 -3.70
CA THR A 72 -2.02 -13.41 -3.96
C THR A 72 -1.87 -12.01 -4.53
N ASP A 73 -0.78 -11.31 -4.18
CA ASP A 73 -0.47 -10.06 -4.85
C ASP A 73 0.34 -10.31 -6.13
N PHE A 74 1.63 -9.98 -6.17
CA PHE A 74 2.42 -10.05 -7.40
C PHE A 74 2.84 -11.47 -7.77
N SER A 75 3.34 -12.23 -6.81
CA SER A 75 3.88 -13.58 -7.05
C SER A 75 3.02 -14.67 -6.41
N GLU A 76 3.12 -15.90 -6.94
CA GLU A 76 2.50 -17.09 -6.34
C GLU A 76 2.86 -17.26 -4.87
N ALA A 77 4.07 -16.84 -4.48
CA ALA A 77 4.55 -16.92 -3.11
C ALA A 77 4.04 -15.78 -2.20
N LEU A 78 3.60 -14.64 -2.77
CA LEU A 78 3.16 -13.46 -2.00
C LEU A 78 1.67 -13.57 -1.66
N VAL A 79 1.37 -14.15 -0.52
CA VAL A 79 -0.01 -14.25 -0.01
C VAL A 79 -0.44 -12.89 0.54
N GLU A 80 -1.68 -12.51 0.23
CA GLU A 80 -2.31 -11.30 0.74
C GLU A 80 -3.57 -11.66 1.53
N LEU A 81 -3.62 -11.22 2.78
CA LEU A 81 -4.71 -11.41 3.72
C LEU A 81 -5.51 -10.12 3.85
N VAL A 82 -6.82 -10.18 3.59
CA VAL A 82 -7.70 -9.01 3.56
C VAL A 82 -8.81 -9.17 4.59
N THR A 83 -8.86 -8.29 5.58
CA THR A 83 -9.94 -8.32 6.59
C THR A 83 -11.21 -7.64 6.06
N PRO A 84 -12.39 -8.00 6.57
CA PRO A 84 -13.54 -7.09 6.55
C PRO A 84 -13.22 -5.78 7.26
N THR A 85 -14.12 -4.81 7.14
CA THR A 85 -14.02 -3.57 7.90
C THR A 85 -14.75 -3.69 9.23
N PHE A 86 -14.13 -3.19 10.31
CA PHE A 86 -14.65 -3.22 11.67
C PHE A 86 -14.50 -1.84 12.35
N ASN A 87 -15.40 -1.56 13.29
CA ASN A 87 -15.29 -0.36 14.13
C ASN A 87 -14.40 -0.61 15.36
N ASN A 88 -14.33 -1.85 15.84
CA ASN A 88 -13.47 -2.25 16.95
C ASN A 88 -12.12 -2.74 16.42
N ILE A 89 -11.04 -2.30 17.03
CA ILE A 89 -9.67 -2.69 16.62
C ILE A 89 -9.37 -4.15 16.96
N ASN A 90 -9.91 -4.67 18.06
CA ASN A 90 -9.71 -6.07 18.47
C ASN A 90 -10.34 -7.03 17.45
N ASP A 91 -11.52 -6.70 16.91
CA ASP A 91 -12.17 -7.54 15.89
C ASP A 91 -11.33 -7.62 14.61
N VAL A 92 -10.67 -6.51 14.21
CA VAL A 92 -9.71 -6.51 13.08
C VAL A 92 -8.55 -7.44 13.35
N TYR A 93 -7.99 -7.34 14.56
CA TYR A 93 -6.84 -8.15 14.97
C TYR A 93 -7.18 -9.64 15.04
N GLU A 94 -8.28 -9.99 15.69
CA GLU A 94 -8.72 -11.39 15.81
C GLU A 94 -9.01 -12.00 14.45
N PHE A 95 -9.71 -11.27 13.57
CA PHE A 95 -9.97 -11.76 12.22
C PHE A 95 -8.68 -11.95 11.41
N LEU A 96 -7.74 -11.02 11.51
CA LEU A 96 -6.45 -11.14 10.84
C LEU A 96 -5.64 -12.33 11.38
N LEU A 97 -5.68 -12.57 12.69
CA LEU A 97 -5.05 -13.73 13.32
C LEU A 97 -5.66 -15.04 12.81
N ASP A 98 -6.99 -15.13 12.72
CA ASP A 98 -7.68 -16.29 12.16
C ASP A 98 -7.27 -16.55 10.70
N LEU A 99 -7.10 -15.50 9.89
CA LEU A 99 -6.60 -15.63 8.52
C LEU A 99 -5.16 -16.20 8.50
N HIS A 100 -4.28 -15.76 9.40
CA HIS A 100 -2.93 -16.33 9.51
C HIS A 100 -2.96 -17.81 9.90
N ILE A 101 -3.75 -18.17 10.91
CA ILE A 101 -3.90 -19.57 11.37
C ILE A 101 -4.45 -20.44 10.24
N PHE A 102 -5.49 -19.98 9.55
CA PHE A 102 -6.08 -20.69 8.41
C PHE A 102 -5.08 -20.87 7.27
N THR A 103 -4.35 -19.82 6.93
CA THR A 103 -3.32 -19.84 5.89
C THR A 103 -2.21 -20.81 6.25
N GLY A 104 -1.67 -20.75 7.47
CA GLY A 104 -0.62 -21.65 7.94
C GLY A 104 -1.04 -23.13 7.88
N LYS A 105 -2.31 -23.44 8.24
CA LYS A 105 -2.84 -24.81 8.13
C LYS A 105 -3.00 -25.32 6.68
N ALA A 106 -3.15 -24.41 5.73
CA ALA A 106 -3.33 -24.76 4.31
C ALA A 106 -2.01 -24.82 3.54
N MET A 107 -0.91 -24.27 4.09
CA MET A 107 0.42 -24.32 3.54
C MET A 107 1.04 -25.70 3.69
N LYS A 108 2.13 -25.97 2.97
CA LYS A 108 2.91 -27.19 3.19
C LYS A 108 3.58 -27.17 4.55
N PRO A 109 3.86 -28.34 5.16
CA PRO A 109 4.51 -28.43 6.47
C PRO A 109 5.89 -27.76 6.56
N ASP A 110 6.61 -27.67 5.45
CA ASP A 110 7.94 -27.08 5.30
C ASP A 110 7.90 -25.60 4.86
N GLU A 111 6.72 -24.98 4.81
CA GLU A 111 6.55 -23.58 4.47
C GLU A 111 6.12 -22.74 5.66
N VAL A 112 6.66 -21.52 5.75
CA VAL A 112 6.28 -20.49 6.72
C VAL A 112 6.01 -19.15 6.04
N LEU A 113 5.29 -18.26 6.71
CA LEU A 113 5.10 -16.88 6.26
C LEU A 113 6.28 -16.03 6.71
N TRP A 114 6.94 -15.39 5.76
CA TRP A 114 8.02 -14.44 6.02
C TRP A 114 7.48 -13.19 6.72
N THR A 115 8.05 -12.85 7.85
CA THR A 115 7.53 -11.77 8.71
C THR A 115 8.01 -10.38 8.33
N ASN A 116 9.12 -10.27 7.59
CA ASN A 116 9.70 -8.98 7.21
C ASN A 116 9.05 -8.41 5.94
N SER A 117 9.00 -7.08 5.86
CA SER A 117 8.59 -6.38 4.64
C SER A 117 9.57 -6.60 3.50
N MET A 118 10.87 -6.45 3.79
CA MET A 118 11.91 -6.72 2.80
C MET A 118 12.01 -8.21 2.54
N PRO A 119 12.17 -8.65 1.28
CA PRO A 119 12.10 -10.06 0.92
C PRO A 119 13.24 -10.88 1.53
N CYS A 120 13.02 -12.19 1.58
CA CYS A 120 14.06 -13.19 1.86
C CYS A 120 15.13 -13.16 0.78
N PHE A 121 16.18 -14.00 0.94
CA PHE A 121 17.16 -14.22 -0.12
C PHE A 121 16.48 -14.74 -1.40
N ILE A 122 16.79 -14.11 -2.54
CA ILE A 122 16.32 -14.47 -3.88
C ILE A 122 17.55 -14.48 -4.79
N ALA A 123 17.97 -15.65 -5.26
CA ALA A 123 19.19 -15.78 -6.04
C ALA A 123 19.03 -15.17 -7.44
N ASP A 124 17.88 -15.35 -8.07
CA ASP A 124 17.59 -14.85 -9.42
C ASP A 124 16.10 -14.45 -9.55
N GLU A 125 15.82 -13.45 -10.38
CA GLU A 125 14.44 -13.01 -10.65
C GLU A 125 13.56 -14.08 -11.29
N SER A 126 14.15 -15.10 -11.96
CA SER A 126 13.40 -16.21 -12.55
C SER A 126 12.74 -17.11 -11.50
N GLU A 127 13.20 -17.07 -10.25
CA GLU A 127 12.57 -17.77 -9.12
C GLU A 127 11.23 -17.15 -8.73
N ILE A 128 10.98 -15.89 -9.14
CA ILE A 128 9.76 -15.17 -8.79
C ILE A 128 8.67 -15.49 -9.83
N ARG A 129 7.80 -16.42 -9.48
CA ARG A 129 6.69 -16.83 -10.33
C ARG A 129 5.54 -15.82 -10.19
N ILE A 130 5.13 -15.20 -11.32
CA ILE A 130 3.96 -14.32 -11.34
C ILE A 130 2.70 -15.10 -10.93
N ALA A 131 1.86 -14.48 -10.11
CA ALA A 131 0.60 -15.05 -9.65
C ALA A 131 -0.36 -15.35 -10.83
N GLU A 132 -1.02 -16.51 -10.76
CA GLU A 132 -1.99 -16.98 -11.74
C GLU A 132 -3.40 -16.90 -11.17
N PHE A 133 -4.34 -16.29 -11.94
CA PHE A 133 -5.72 -16.08 -11.53
C PHE A 133 -6.73 -16.84 -12.42
N GLY A 134 -6.26 -17.84 -13.16
CA GLY A 134 -7.07 -18.61 -14.10
C GLY A 134 -7.29 -17.93 -15.45
N SER A 135 -8.12 -18.56 -16.29
CA SER A 135 -8.30 -18.20 -17.71
C SER A 135 -9.40 -17.20 -18.00
N SER A 136 -10.18 -16.77 -16.99
CA SER A 136 -11.21 -15.74 -17.17
C SER A 136 -10.61 -14.40 -17.61
N ASN A 137 -11.41 -13.52 -18.22
CA ASN A 137 -10.93 -12.21 -18.67
C ASN A 137 -10.33 -11.40 -17.52
N ILE A 138 -10.93 -11.44 -16.32
CA ILE A 138 -10.41 -10.76 -15.13
C ILE A 138 -9.09 -11.41 -14.68
N GLY A 139 -9.00 -12.73 -14.67
CA GLY A 139 -7.77 -13.46 -14.32
C GLY A 139 -6.63 -13.14 -15.29
N ARG A 140 -6.91 -13.12 -16.59
CA ARG A 140 -5.94 -12.73 -17.63
C ARG A 140 -5.49 -11.28 -17.47
N LEU A 141 -6.42 -10.35 -17.21
CA LEU A 141 -6.10 -8.95 -16.96
C LEU A 141 -5.17 -8.78 -15.77
N LYS A 142 -5.46 -9.47 -14.64
CA LYS A 142 -4.58 -9.47 -13.45
C LYS A 142 -3.19 -10.02 -13.74
N ASN A 143 -3.07 -11.03 -14.59
CA ASN A 143 -1.78 -11.59 -14.98
C ASN A 143 -1.00 -10.63 -15.90
N ILE A 144 -1.66 -10.03 -16.92
CA ILE A 144 -1.03 -9.03 -17.80
C ILE A 144 -0.55 -7.82 -17.01
N TYR A 145 -1.33 -7.34 -16.04
CA TYR A 145 -0.93 -6.26 -15.15
C TYR A 145 0.40 -6.57 -14.44
N ARG A 146 0.54 -7.78 -13.90
CA ARG A 146 1.76 -8.21 -13.20
C ARG A 146 2.94 -8.46 -14.13
N LYS A 147 2.69 -8.97 -15.34
CA LYS A 147 3.71 -9.00 -16.39
C LYS A 147 4.25 -7.59 -16.66
N GLY A 148 3.36 -6.60 -16.75
CA GLY A 148 3.73 -5.20 -16.92
C GLY A 148 4.55 -4.64 -15.74
N LEU A 149 4.20 -4.95 -14.49
CA LEU A 149 5.01 -4.58 -13.33
C LEU A 149 6.43 -5.18 -13.41
N ARG A 150 6.55 -6.45 -13.81
CA ARG A 150 7.85 -7.11 -14.04
C ARG A 150 8.69 -6.34 -15.06
N VAL A 151 8.12 -6.05 -16.23
CA VAL A 151 8.82 -5.39 -17.34
C VAL A 151 9.26 -3.97 -16.99
N ARG A 152 8.45 -3.25 -16.18
CA ARG A 152 8.67 -1.84 -15.80
C ARG A 152 9.64 -1.68 -14.65
N TYR A 153 9.56 -2.54 -13.64
CA TYR A 153 10.19 -2.33 -12.34
C TYR A 153 11.05 -3.50 -11.87
N GLY A 154 11.00 -4.63 -12.57
CA GLY A 154 11.62 -5.88 -12.13
C GLY A 154 10.75 -6.66 -11.12
N SER A 155 11.01 -7.95 -10.99
CA SER A 155 10.21 -8.83 -10.11
C SER A 155 10.61 -8.72 -8.64
N ILE A 156 11.89 -8.47 -8.35
CA ILE A 156 12.40 -8.43 -6.96
C ILE A 156 11.73 -7.32 -6.16
N MET A 157 11.56 -6.12 -6.73
CA MET A 157 10.88 -5.01 -6.07
C MET A 157 9.44 -5.37 -5.68
N GLN A 158 8.77 -6.18 -6.48
CA GLN A 158 7.39 -6.61 -6.24
C GLN A 158 7.26 -7.70 -5.16
N CYS A 159 8.38 -8.20 -4.64
CA CYS A 159 8.40 -9.12 -3.49
C CYS A 159 8.44 -8.41 -2.13
N VAL A 160 8.48 -7.09 -2.12
CA VAL A 160 8.38 -6.30 -0.89
C VAL A 160 6.95 -6.38 -0.36
N ALA A 161 6.77 -7.05 0.77
CA ALA A 161 5.47 -7.25 1.41
C ALA A 161 5.01 -6.02 2.20
N GLY A 162 3.73 -5.70 2.17
CA GLY A 162 3.15 -4.54 2.82
C GLY A 162 2.04 -4.86 3.83
N ILE A 163 1.75 -3.88 4.69
CA ILE A 163 0.52 -3.83 5.45
C ILE A 163 -0.20 -2.55 5.06
N HIS A 164 -1.35 -2.68 4.42
CA HIS A 164 -2.21 -1.56 4.07
C HIS A 164 -3.25 -1.37 5.17
N TYR A 165 -3.47 -0.14 5.56
CA TYR A 165 -4.45 0.23 6.56
C TYR A 165 -5.54 1.07 5.92
N ASN A 166 -6.73 0.48 5.80
CA ASN A 166 -7.91 1.15 5.30
C ASN A 166 -8.61 1.87 6.46
N PHE A 167 -8.87 3.16 6.30
CA PHE A 167 -9.40 4.02 7.33
C PHE A 167 -10.56 4.87 6.80
N SER A 168 -11.69 4.84 7.49
CA SER A 168 -12.80 5.76 7.26
C SER A 168 -13.44 6.23 8.56
N ILE A 169 -14.07 7.40 8.49
CA ILE A 169 -14.92 7.95 9.52
C ILE A 169 -16.36 7.83 9.03
N ASP A 170 -17.24 7.35 9.88
CA ASP A 170 -18.66 7.22 9.57
C ASP A 170 -19.31 8.56 9.20
N ASP A 171 -20.28 8.53 8.31
CA ASP A 171 -20.90 9.72 7.72
C ASP A 171 -21.64 10.57 8.76
N ASN A 172 -22.25 9.97 9.79
CA ASN A 172 -22.89 10.72 10.86
C ASN A 172 -21.85 11.49 11.70
N SER A 173 -20.71 10.85 12.00
CA SER A 173 -19.59 11.50 12.68
C SER A 173 -19.05 12.68 11.88
N LEU A 174 -18.89 12.52 10.54
CA LEU A 174 -18.48 13.63 9.67
C LEU A 174 -19.52 14.73 9.55
N ALA A 175 -20.81 14.39 9.47
CA ALA A 175 -21.90 15.37 9.44
C ALA A 175 -21.96 16.19 10.71
N ASN A 176 -21.76 15.58 11.88
CA ASN A 176 -21.67 16.28 13.18
C ASN A 176 -20.47 17.24 13.24
N PHE A 177 -19.39 16.91 12.55
CA PHE A 177 -18.19 17.76 12.46
C PHE A 177 -18.40 18.98 11.56
N THR A 178 -19.10 18.82 10.42
CA THR A 178 -19.25 19.87 9.40
C THR A 178 -20.58 20.59 9.42
N GLY A 179 -21.57 20.08 10.15
CA GLY A 179 -22.95 20.56 10.14
C GLY A 179 -23.77 20.06 8.94
N SER A 180 -23.13 19.69 7.84
CA SER A 180 -23.75 19.03 6.68
C SER A 180 -22.69 18.23 5.92
N LEU A 181 -23.09 17.12 5.35
CA LEU A 181 -22.19 16.26 4.59
C LEU A 181 -22.72 16.05 3.17
N ASN A 182 -21.91 16.40 2.20
CA ASN A 182 -22.11 16.06 0.79
C ASN A 182 -20.81 15.46 0.21
N LYS A 183 -20.85 15.02 -1.05
CA LYS A 183 -19.71 14.41 -1.73
C LYS A 183 -18.44 15.27 -1.67
N ASP A 184 -18.58 16.55 -1.95
CA ASP A 184 -17.44 17.47 -2.05
C ASP A 184 -16.84 17.78 -0.67
N THR A 185 -17.68 18.09 0.32
CA THR A 185 -17.27 18.30 1.71
C THR A 185 -16.56 17.07 2.28
N LYS A 186 -17.13 15.86 2.06
CA LYS A 186 -16.51 14.60 2.48
C LYS A 186 -15.15 14.41 1.83
N SER A 187 -15.06 14.62 0.51
CA SER A 187 -13.81 14.48 -0.23
C SER A 187 -12.75 15.47 0.24
N ASP A 188 -13.11 16.72 0.52
CA ASP A 188 -12.20 17.75 1.03
C ASP A 188 -11.64 17.40 2.43
N ILE A 189 -12.44 16.80 3.30
CA ILE A 189 -12.01 16.30 4.62
C ILE A 189 -10.94 15.23 4.43
N TYR A 190 -11.20 14.22 3.58
CA TYR A 190 -10.23 13.15 3.33
C TYR A 190 -8.96 13.65 2.64
N LEU A 191 -9.06 14.60 1.71
CA LEU A 191 -7.88 15.23 1.12
C LEU A 191 -7.09 16.06 2.14
N GLY A 192 -7.78 16.71 3.07
CA GLY A 192 -7.17 17.37 4.22
C GLY A 192 -6.41 16.38 5.12
N LEU A 193 -7.02 15.23 5.41
CA LEU A 193 -6.39 14.13 6.14
C LEU A 193 -5.14 13.63 5.41
N ILE A 194 -5.23 13.37 4.11
CA ILE A 194 -4.09 12.93 3.29
C ILE A 194 -2.94 13.95 3.35
N ARG A 195 -3.21 15.24 3.16
CA ARG A 195 -2.18 16.28 3.23
C ARG A 195 -1.51 16.34 4.60
N ASN A 196 -2.28 16.21 5.69
CA ASN A 196 -1.73 16.20 7.05
C ASN A 196 -0.94 14.92 7.34
N PHE A 197 -1.43 13.77 6.88
CA PHE A 197 -0.72 12.51 6.97
C PHE A 197 0.65 12.61 6.28
N LYS A 198 0.71 13.08 5.03
CA LYS A 198 1.96 13.23 4.27
C LYS A 198 2.97 14.16 4.96
N ARG A 199 2.50 15.22 5.64
CA ARG A 199 3.39 16.11 6.42
C ARG A 199 4.01 15.44 7.65
N ASN A 200 3.30 14.51 8.27
CA ASN A 200 3.68 13.86 9.51
C ASN A 200 4.15 12.42 9.30
N PHE A 201 4.24 11.96 8.07
CA PHE A 201 4.58 10.58 7.71
C PHE A 201 5.97 10.18 8.24
N TRP A 202 6.95 11.08 8.20
CA TRP A 202 8.29 10.88 8.74
C TRP A 202 8.28 10.46 10.21
N PHE A 203 7.37 11.03 11.02
CA PHE A 203 7.22 10.70 12.43
C PHE A 203 6.81 9.23 12.62
N LEU A 204 5.87 8.76 11.79
CA LEU A 204 5.44 7.37 11.84
C LEU A 204 6.55 6.42 11.41
N LEU A 205 7.31 6.75 10.37
CA LEU A 205 8.48 5.96 9.96
C LEU A 205 9.55 5.92 11.05
N TYR A 206 9.79 7.03 11.72
CA TYR A 206 10.80 7.11 12.78
C TYR A 206 10.46 6.24 13.98
N PHE A 207 9.21 6.28 14.45
CA PHE A 207 8.80 5.55 15.66
C PHE A 207 8.42 4.09 15.39
N PHE A 208 7.95 3.80 14.21
CA PHE A 208 7.32 2.52 13.93
C PHE A 208 7.93 1.77 12.74
N GLY A 209 8.88 2.34 12.04
CA GLY A 209 9.56 1.63 10.95
C GLY A 209 10.26 0.38 11.47
N ALA A 210 10.05 -0.76 10.81
CA ALA A 210 10.55 -2.06 11.22
C ALA A 210 11.16 -2.86 10.05
N SER A 211 11.74 -2.17 9.06
CA SER A 211 12.46 -2.78 7.94
C SER A 211 13.83 -2.10 7.71
N PRO A 212 14.72 -2.11 8.72
CA PRO A 212 16.00 -1.39 8.65
C PRO A 212 17.09 -2.12 7.87
N ILE A 213 16.86 -3.40 7.52
CA ILE A 213 17.83 -4.30 6.92
C ILE A 213 17.20 -5.15 5.84
N PHE A 214 17.95 -5.53 4.82
CA PHE A 214 17.54 -6.48 3.79
C PHE A 214 18.75 -7.27 3.27
N ASP A 215 18.47 -8.44 2.67
CA ASP A 215 19.49 -9.24 2.00
C ASP A 215 20.02 -8.53 0.75
N LYS A 216 21.33 -8.57 0.51
CA LYS A 216 21.96 -7.89 -0.63
C LYS A 216 21.48 -8.40 -2.00
N SER A 217 20.88 -9.58 -2.09
CA SER A 217 20.26 -10.06 -3.32
C SER A 217 19.15 -9.14 -3.82
N PHE A 218 18.46 -8.46 -2.91
CA PHE A 218 17.40 -7.51 -3.24
C PHE A 218 17.87 -6.35 -4.13
N VAL A 219 19.12 -5.94 -4.05
CA VAL A 219 19.70 -4.84 -4.84
C VAL A 219 20.75 -5.32 -5.84
N SER A 220 20.84 -6.63 -6.08
CA SER A 220 21.79 -7.18 -7.04
C SER A 220 21.61 -6.54 -8.42
N GLY A 221 22.72 -6.05 -9.00
CA GLY A 221 22.71 -5.36 -10.29
C GLY A 221 22.13 -3.93 -10.29
N ARG A 222 21.71 -3.40 -9.13
CA ARG A 222 21.18 -2.02 -9.00
C ARG A 222 22.17 -1.11 -8.27
N SER A 223 22.24 0.16 -8.69
CA SER A 223 22.99 1.19 -7.97
C SER A 223 22.19 1.63 -6.74
N HIS A 224 22.84 1.76 -5.59
CA HIS A 224 22.23 2.20 -4.33
C HIS A 224 23.26 2.85 -3.40
N SER A 225 22.78 3.69 -2.48
CA SER A 225 23.62 4.37 -1.46
C SER A 225 23.72 3.61 -0.14
N ILE A 226 23.03 2.48 0.03
CA ILE A 226 22.96 1.74 1.30
C ILE A 226 24.29 1.11 1.63
N LYS A 227 24.74 1.27 2.88
CA LYS A 227 26.01 0.71 3.37
C LYS A 227 25.90 -0.79 3.60
N LYS A 228 27.01 -1.50 3.40
CA LYS A 228 27.12 -2.94 3.68
C LYS A 228 27.29 -3.18 5.18
N SER A 229 26.67 -4.23 5.68
CA SER A 229 27.00 -4.82 6.98
C SER A 229 28.19 -5.77 6.87
N ASN A 230 28.60 -6.35 7.99
CA ASN A 230 29.64 -7.39 8.01
C ASN A 230 29.13 -8.77 7.54
N LEU A 231 27.84 -8.91 7.32
CA LEU A 231 27.16 -10.12 6.85
C LEU A 231 26.70 -9.99 5.38
N SER A 232 25.86 -10.87 4.94
CA SER A 232 25.23 -10.82 3.62
C SER A 232 24.23 -9.67 3.46
N ASP A 233 23.87 -8.99 4.56
CA ASP A 233 22.83 -7.99 4.59
C ASP A 233 23.33 -6.58 4.34
N LEU A 234 22.41 -5.70 3.97
CA LEU A 234 22.62 -4.27 3.80
C LEU A 234 21.68 -3.50 4.72
N TYR A 235 22.17 -2.39 5.28
CA TYR A 235 21.39 -1.52 6.16
C TYR A 235 21.81 -0.05 6.02
N GLY A 236 20.89 0.85 6.31
CA GLY A 236 21.19 2.28 6.50
C GLY A 236 21.50 2.55 7.98
N GLU A 237 22.50 3.35 8.26
CA GLU A 237 22.97 3.64 9.64
C GLU A 237 21.86 4.13 10.59
N TYR A 238 20.90 4.89 10.02
CA TYR A 238 19.73 5.43 10.75
C TYR A 238 18.41 5.00 10.13
N ALA A 239 18.43 3.94 9.31
CA ALA A 239 17.23 3.48 8.63
C ALA A 239 16.26 2.83 9.62
N THR A 240 15.00 3.20 9.53
CA THR A 240 13.90 2.55 10.24
C THR A 240 13.01 1.76 9.27
N SER A 241 12.89 2.22 8.01
CA SER A 241 12.09 1.57 6.98
C SER A 241 12.74 1.73 5.60
N LEU A 242 13.56 0.75 5.21
CA LEU A 242 14.16 0.70 3.88
C LEU A 242 13.12 0.38 2.78
N ARG A 243 11.98 -0.22 3.13
CA ARG A 243 10.83 -0.34 2.23
C ARG A 243 10.42 1.02 1.63
N MET A 244 10.46 2.09 2.41
CA MET A 244 10.05 3.44 2.01
C MET A 244 11.22 4.31 1.55
N SER A 245 12.37 3.70 1.24
CA SER A 245 13.57 4.36 0.73
C SER A 245 13.69 4.23 -0.80
N GLU A 246 14.73 4.83 -1.36
CA GLU A 246 15.08 4.75 -2.79
C GLU A 246 15.23 3.31 -3.34
N VAL A 247 15.59 2.35 -2.49
CA VAL A 247 15.74 0.94 -2.88
C VAL A 247 14.45 0.15 -2.76
N GLY A 248 13.47 0.66 -2.01
CA GLY A 248 12.23 -0.05 -1.68
C GLY A 248 11.10 0.18 -2.69
N TYR A 249 9.88 0.26 -2.16
CA TYR A 249 8.64 0.33 -2.93
C TYR A 249 8.37 1.75 -3.44
N GLN A 250 9.17 2.21 -4.39
CA GLN A 250 9.04 3.52 -5.04
C GLN A 250 9.30 3.42 -6.54
N SER A 251 8.78 4.38 -7.29
CA SER A 251 9.02 4.50 -8.72
C SER A 251 9.34 5.95 -9.08
N TYR A 252 10.57 6.21 -9.47
CA TYR A 252 10.97 7.54 -9.92
C TYR A 252 10.18 8.00 -11.17
N HIS A 253 9.70 7.06 -12.00
CA HIS A 253 8.83 7.38 -13.14
C HIS A 253 7.53 8.05 -12.71
N GLN A 254 7.01 7.67 -11.53
CA GLN A 254 5.76 8.23 -11.00
C GLN A 254 5.93 9.62 -10.36
N GLU A 255 7.15 10.04 -10.04
CA GLU A 255 7.43 11.42 -9.59
C GLU A 255 7.03 12.44 -10.65
N ALA A 256 7.16 12.09 -11.94
CA ALA A 256 6.75 12.93 -13.07
C ALA A 256 5.23 13.23 -13.09
N LEU A 257 4.39 12.43 -12.42
CA LEU A 257 2.95 12.65 -12.37
C LEU A 257 2.57 13.87 -11.54
N ASN A 258 3.40 14.27 -10.58
CA ASN A 258 3.12 15.38 -9.67
C ASN A 258 1.68 15.33 -9.12
N ILE A 259 1.34 14.23 -8.45
CA ILE A 259 -0.01 13.97 -7.93
C ILE A 259 -0.45 15.09 -6.99
N LYS A 260 -1.61 15.66 -7.26
CA LYS A 260 -2.15 16.81 -6.52
C LYS A 260 -3.29 16.39 -5.60
N TYR A 261 -3.16 16.70 -4.31
CA TYR A 261 -4.17 16.43 -3.28
C TYR A 261 -4.91 17.70 -2.81
N ASN A 262 -4.92 18.76 -3.64
CA ASN A 262 -5.56 20.04 -3.27
C ASN A 262 -7.09 19.96 -3.38
N SER A 263 -7.60 19.28 -4.39
CA SER A 263 -9.02 18.99 -4.60
C SER A 263 -9.20 17.64 -5.26
N LEU A 264 -10.42 17.07 -5.17
CA LEU A 264 -10.73 15.79 -5.82
C LEU A 264 -10.52 15.88 -7.34
N ASN A 265 -10.92 16.97 -7.96
CA ASN A 265 -10.74 17.16 -9.41
C ASN A 265 -9.26 17.17 -9.80
N SER A 266 -8.41 17.89 -9.05
CA SER A 266 -6.97 17.93 -9.35
C SER A 266 -6.28 16.57 -9.12
N PHE A 267 -6.75 15.79 -8.17
CA PHE A 267 -6.28 14.42 -7.97
C PHE A 267 -6.67 13.51 -9.14
N ILE A 268 -7.95 13.54 -9.53
CA ILE A 268 -8.48 12.75 -10.66
C ILE A 268 -7.75 13.11 -11.97
N GLU A 269 -7.54 14.39 -12.26
CA GLU A 269 -6.81 14.81 -13.45
C GLU A 269 -5.35 14.34 -13.45
N SER A 270 -4.70 14.35 -12.27
CA SER A 270 -3.35 13.79 -12.15
C SER A 270 -3.32 12.28 -12.44
N LEU A 271 -4.30 11.51 -11.94
CA LEU A 271 -4.43 10.08 -12.23
C LEU A 271 -4.74 9.81 -13.70
N LYS A 272 -5.68 10.56 -14.30
CA LYS A 272 -6.02 10.43 -15.73
C LYS A 272 -4.79 10.63 -16.60
N LYS A 273 -4.00 11.64 -16.30
CA LYS A 273 -2.73 11.86 -16.97
C LYS A 273 -1.82 10.63 -16.90
N GLY A 274 -1.65 10.07 -15.70
CA GLY A 274 -0.82 8.89 -15.50
C GLY A 274 -1.28 7.65 -16.26
N VAL A 275 -2.61 7.45 -16.37
CA VAL A 275 -3.18 6.23 -16.97
C VAL A 275 -3.37 6.36 -18.48
N PHE A 276 -3.77 7.51 -18.99
CA PHE A 276 -4.21 7.67 -20.38
C PHE A 276 -3.19 8.36 -21.30
N GLU A 277 -2.23 9.10 -20.75
CA GLU A 277 -1.17 9.69 -21.56
C GLU A 277 -0.03 8.69 -21.77
N GLU A 278 0.43 8.55 -23.00
CA GLU A 278 1.58 7.70 -23.31
C GLU A 278 2.85 8.20 -22.63
N TYR A 279 3.59 7.32 -22.02
CA TYR A 279 4.90 7.57 -21.45
C TYR A 279 5.96 6.87 -22.29
N LYS A 280 6.86 7.65 -22.90
CA LYS A 280 7.81 7.14 -23.90
C LYS A 280 8.60 5.93 -23.43
N VAL A 281 9.11 5.94 -22.19
CA VAL A 281 9.91 4.82 -21.65
C VAL A 281 9.12 3.51 -21.67
N PHE A 282 7.85 3.52 -21.23
CA PHE A 282 7.01 2.32 -21.19
C PHE A 282 6.40 1.96 -22.55
N LYS A 283 6.29 2.95 -23.44
CA LYS A 283 5.94 2.71 -24.85
C LYS A 283 7.06 1.97 -25.59
N ASP A 284 8.32 2.37 -25.35
CA ASP A 284 9.50 1.77 -25.98
C ASP A 284 9.74 0.31 -25.51
N LEU A 285 9.24 -0.07 -24.31
CA LEU A 285 9.23 -1.46 -23.85
C LEU A 285 8.26 -2.38 -24.64
N GLY A 286 7.30 -1.78 -25.38
CA GLY A 286 6.30 -2.52 -26.14
C GLY A 286 5.13 -3.06 -25.29
N LEU A 287 3.95 -3.14 -25.90
CA LEU A 287 2.76 -3.74 -25.25
C LEU A 287 2.76 -5.27 -25.36
N TYR A 288 3.53 -5.81 -26.26
CA TYR A 288 3.65 -7.25 -26.54
C TYR A 288 5.13 -7.66 -26.48
N ASP A 289 5.39 -8.86 -26.06
CA ASP A 289 6.72 -9.48 -26.07
C ASP A 289 7.09 -10.06 -27.46
N ASP A 290 8.28 -10.63 -27.57
CA ASP A 290 8.78 -11.24 -28.82
C ASP A 290 7.95 -12.44 -29.29
N CYS A 291 7.17 -13.06 -28.39
CA CYS A 291 6.23 -14.13 -28.70
C CYS A 291 4.84 -13.62 -29.08
N ASN A 292 4.66 -12.30 -29.22
CA ASN A 292 3.38 -11.63 -29.44
C ASN A 292 2.35 -11.86 -28.32
N GLU A 293 2.82 -12.13 -27.09
CA GLU A 293 1.98 -12.15 -25.92
C GLU A 293 1.90 -10.78 -25.26
N ARG A 294 0.71 -10.40 -24.81
CA ARG A 294 0.51 -9.11 -24.15
C ARG A 294 1.22 -9.08 -22.80
N GLN A 295 2.14 -8.12 -22.63
CA GLN A 295 2.95 -7.94 -21.41
C GLN A 295 2.63 -6.69 -20.61
N GLN A 296 1.92 -5.70 -21.16
CA GLN A 296 1.48 -4.49 -20.47
C GLN A 296 0.02 -4.17 -20.81
N ILE A 297 -0.73 -3.58 -19.86
CA ILE A 297 -2.10 -3.12 -20.12
C ILE A 297 -2.11 -1.86 -20.99
N SER A 298 -1.19 -0.93 -20.72
CA SER A 298 -1.08 0.35 -21.43
C SER A 298 0.37 0.80 -21.44
N SER A 299 0.67 1.87 -22.18
CA SER A 299 1.97 2.56 -22.18
C SER A 299 1.99 3.84 -21.31
N GLY A 300 0.95 4.09 -20.52
CA GLY A 300 0.94 5.19 -19.55
C GLY A 300 1.91 4.95 -18.39
N ILE A 301 2.22 5.99 -17.62
CA ILE A 301 3.04 5.87 -16.40
C ILE A 301 2.39 4.87 -15.43
N LEU A 302 1.06 4.86 -15.36
CA LEU A 302 0.27 3.88 -14.62
C LEU A 302 -0.47 2.97 -15.61
N GLN A 303 -0.40 1.67 -15.44
CA GLN A 303 -1.25 0.74 -16.21
C GLN A 303 -2.71 0.83 -15.78
N ILE A 304 -2.90 0.99 -14.47
CA ILE A 304 -4.18 1.18 -13.80
C ILE A 304 -4.02 2.13 -12.61
N GLU A 305 -5.09 2.70 -12.12
CA GLU A 305 -5.09 3.65 -11.01
C GLU A 305 -4.47 3.10 -9.73
N ASN A 306 -4.64 1.80 -9.49
CA ASN A 306 -4.09 1.14 -8.30
C ASN A 306 -2.57 0.95 -8.34
N GLU A 307 -1.91 1.21 -9.49
CA GLU A 307 -0.43 1.19 -9.61
C GLU A 307 0.24 2.42 -9.00
N LEU A 308 -0.52 3.44 -8.57
CA LEU A 308 0.06 4.61 -7.94
C LEU A 308 0.79 4.23 -6.63
N TYR A 309 2.11 4.38 -6.60
CA TYR A 309 2.94 4.23 -5.41
C TYR A 309 2.93 5.54 -4.61
N ASP A 310 2.23 5.54 -3.50
CA ASP A 310 2.20 6.66 -2.56
C ASP A 310 2.07 6.12 -1.13
N SER A 311 2.31 6.95 -0.14
CA SER A 311 2.15 6.59 1.28
C SER A 311 0.69 6.48 1.72
N ILE A 312 -0.21 7.19 1.05
CA ILE A 312 -1.64 7.22 1.34
C ILE A 312 -2.43 7.59 0.07
N ARG A 313 -3.54 6.92 -0.17
CA ARG A 313 -4.41 7.13 -1.34
C ARG A 313 -5.87 7.32 -0.95
N PRO A 314 -6.63 8.20 -1.63
CA PRO A 314 -8.08 8.21 -1.52
C PRO A 314 -8.68 7.04 -2.28
N LYS A 315 -9.68 6.41 -1.70
CA LYS A 315 -10.34 5.22 -2.26
C LYS A 315 -11.85 5.34 -2.18
N ARG A 316 -12.51 4.55 -3.06
CA ARG A 316 -13.94 4.31 -3.02
C ARG A 316 -14.24 2.88 -3.43
N LYS A 317 -15.12 2.22 -2.70
CA LYS A 317 -15.69 0.93 -3.08
C LYS A 317 -16.76 1.12 -4.15
N GLY A 318 -16.90 0.15 -5.04
CA GLY A 318 -17.92 0.15 -6.06
C GLY A 318 -17.97 -1.17 -6.83
N ALA A 319 -18.83 -1.23 -7.82
CA ALA A 319 -18.94 -2.39 -8.70
C ALA A 319 -17.61 -2.63 -9.43
N SER A 320 -17.22 -3.89 -9.57
CA SER A 320 -15.95 -4.30 -10.18
C SER A 320 -15.79 -3.89 -11.65
N GLU A 321 -16.90 -3.52 -12.30
CA GLU A 321 -16.92 -3.06 -13.69
C GLU A 321 -16.55 -1.58 -13.84
N LYS A 322 -16.65 -0.79 -12.76
CA LYS A 322 -16.30 0.64 -12.76
C LYS A 322 -14.85 0.87 -12.39
N ARG A 323 -14.22 1.78 -13.08
CA ARG A 323 -12.85 2.18 -12.76
C ARG A 323 -12.81 3.04 -11.50
N PRO A 324 -11.71 2.98 -10.69
CA PRO A 324 -11.51 3.84 -9.52
C PRO A 324 -11.69 5.34 -9.81
N ILE A 325 -11.20 5.82 -10.96
CA ILE A 325 -11.39 7.23 -11.40
C ILE A 325 -12.88 7.56 -11.57
N GLU A 326 -13.66 6.68 -12.17
CA GLU A 326 -15.09 6.88 -12.39
C GLU A 326 -15.86 6.92 -11.07
N LEU A 327 -15.55 5.99 -10.16
CA LEU A 327 -16.14 5.93 -8.81
C LEU A 327 -15.82 7.19 -8.00
N LEU A 328 -14.56 7.61 -7.96
CA LEU A 328 -14.15 8.83 -7.27
C LEU A 328 -14.81 10.07 -7.88
N SER A 329 -14.90 10.15 -9.21
CA SER A 329 -15.53 11.28 -9.90
C SER A 329 -17.03 11.37 -9.63
N SER A 330 -17.75 10.25 -9.69
CA SER A 330 -19.21 10.24 -9.52
C SER A 330 -19.65 10.36 -8.07
N GLU A 331 -18.93 9.72 -7.15
CA GLU A 331 -19.40 9.49 -5.78
C GLU A 331 -18.47 10.08 -4.69
N GLY A 332 -17.28 10.55 -5.06
CA GLY A 332 -16.30 11.13 -4.14
C GLY A 332 -15.51 10.10 -3.33
N ILE A 333 -14.74 10.56 -2.36
CA ILE A 333 -13.89 9.71 -1.51
C ILE A 333 -14.74 9.06 -0.42
N GLU A 334 -14.56 7.76 -0.22
CA GLU A 334 -15.23 7.00 0.85
C GLU A 334 -14.29 6.74 2.03
N TYR A 335 -13.04 6.38 1.74
CA TYR A 335 -12.03 6.07 2.73
C TYR A 335 -10.63 6.40 2.21
N VAL A 336 -9.63 6.30 3.07
CA VAL A 336 -8.22 6.37 2.69
C VAL A 336 -7.54 5.04 2.95
N GLU A 337 -6.62 4.70 2.07
CA GLU A 337 -5.74 3.55 2.20
C GLU A 337 -4.33 4.05 2.48
N VAL A 338 -3.83 3.72 3.66
CA VAL A 338 -2.44 3.97 4.04
C VAL A 338 -1.61 2.78 3.55
N LEU A 339 -0.66 3.05 2.67
CA LEU A 339 0.17 2.04 2.03
C LEU A 339 1.44 1.83 2.86
N SER A 340 1.42 0.78 3.66
CA SER A 340 2.58 0.27 4.38
C SER A 340 3.37 1.29 5.20
N LEU A 341 2.75 1.78 6.25
CA LEU A 341 3.47 2.51 7.28
C LEU A 341 4.52 1.63 7.96
N ILE A 342 4.22 0.34 8.14
CA ILE A 342 4.91 -0.47 9.12
C ILE A 342 4.73 -1.93 8.73
N HIS A 343 5.82 -2.65 8.59
CA HIS A 343 5.82 -4.03 8.97
C HIS A 343 6.14 -4.04 10.45
N ILE A 344 5.14 -4.09 11.32
CA ILE A 344 5.36 -4.36 12.73
C ILE A 344 5.83 -5.80 12.80
N SER A 345 7.13 -6.00 12.90
CA SER A 345 7.65 -7.24 13.44
C SER A 345 7.24 -7.22 14.89
N GLU A 346 6.34 -8.06 15.27
CA GLU A 346 6.24 -8.68 16.58
C GLU A 346 4.82 -8.90 17.09
N PRO A 347 4.31 -10.14 17.03
CA PRO A 347 3.35 -10.61 18.02
C PRO A 347 3.99 -10.85 19.40
N THR A 348 5.33 -10.83 19.52
CA THR A 348 6.03 -11.21 20.75
C THR A 348 6.04 -10.16 21.85
N ARG A 349 5.73 -8.89 21.58
CA ARG A 349 5.60 -7.85 22.62
C ARG A 349 4.23 -7.77 23.29
N LEU A 350 3.25 -8.54 22.85
CA LEU A 350 1.93 -8.62 23.49
C LEU A 350 1.77 -9.84 24.41
N ALA A 351 2.82 -10.62 24.62
CA ALA A 351 2.82 -11.81 25.47
C ALA A 351 3.58 -11.62 26.81
N THR A 352 3.84 -10.36 27.21
CA THR A 352 4.33 -10.07 28.59
C THR A 352 3.44 -9.05 29.27
#